data_788af980e391be384500a10962b05286
#
_entry.id   788af980e391be384500a10962b05286
#
_cell.length_a   1.000
_cell.length_b   1.000
_cell.length_c   1.000
_cell.angle_alpha   90.00
_cell.angle_beta   90.00
_cell.angle_gamma   90.00
#
_symmetry.space_group_name_H-M   'P 1'
#
loop_
_entity.id
_entity.type
_entity.pdbx_description
1 polymer ?
#
loop_
_entity_poly.entity_id
_entity_poly.type
_entity_poly.pdbx_seq_one_letter_code
_entity_poly.pdbx_strand_id
1 'polypeptide(L)' 'MPLKVGEVVRLLERNGWKEIRAKGSHRHFKHPDQPGLITIPGNPGKVLASGTLNAILKKAGLK' A
#
# COMPACT_ATOMS: atom_id res chain seq x y z
N MET A 1 11.28 1.46 10.10
CA MET A 1 11.35 0.00 10.09
C MET A 1 10.86 -0.53 8.76
N PRO A 2 11.54 -1.51 8.16
CA PRO A 2 11.06 -2.10 6.93
C PRO A 2 9.83 -2.95 7.21
N LEU A 3 8.85 -2.85 6.33
CA LEU A 3 7.64 -3.64 6.42
C LEU A 3 7.52 -4.52 5.17
N LYS A 4 6.92 -5.68 5.34
CA LYS A 4 6.60 -6.54 4.21
C LYS A 4 5.35 -6.02 3.51
N VAL A 5 5.24 -6.32 2.22
CA VAL A 5 4.09 -5.91 1.42
C VAL A 5 2.77 -6.30 2.09
N GLY A 6 2.68 -7.53 2.60
CA GLY A 6 1.47 -7.98 3.28
C GLY A 6 1.11 -7.15 4.50
N GLU A 7 2.12 -6.68 5.23
CA GLU A 7 1.89 -5.83 6.40
C GLU A 7 1.38 -4.46 5.99
N VAL A 8 1.93 -3.91 4.91
CA VAL A 8 1.50 -2.61 4.39
C VAL A 8 0.06 -2.71 3.87
N VAL A 9 -0.26 -3.79 3.15
CA VAL A 9 -1.62 -4.02 2.66
C VAL A 9 -2.60 -4.03 3.82
N ARG A 10 -2.28 -4.77 4.89
CA ARG A 10 -3.14 -4.85 6.07
C ARG A 10 -3.32 -3.48 6.72
N LEU A 11 -2.23 -2.71 6.80
CA LEU A 11 -2.29 -1.36 7.37
C LEU A 11 -3.19 -0.45 6.54
N LEU A 12 -3.10 -0.52 5.23
CA LEU A 12 -3.95 0.27 4.34
C LEU A 12 -5.42 -0.12 4.52
N GLU A 13 -5.71 -1.41 4.57
CA GLU A 13 -7.08 -1.89 4.72
C GLU A 13 -7.69 -1.43 6.05
N ARG A 14 -6.90 -1.41 7.11
CA ARG A 14 -7.37 -0.93 8.41
C ARG A 14 -7.70 0.56 8.41
N ASN A 15 -7.16 1.29 7.45
CA ASN A 15 -7.38 2.73 7.31
C ASN A 15 -8.36 3.09 6.20
N GLY A 16 -9.10 2.12 5.71
CA GLY A 16 -10.17 2.36 4.74
C GLY A 16 -9.78 2.22 3.27
N TRP A 17 -8.52 1.89 3.00
CA TRP A 17 -8.08 1.63 1.63
C TRP A 17 -8.51 0.24 1.20
N LYS A 18 -9.03 0.12 0.00
CA LYS A 18 -9.50 -1.16 -0.53
C LYS A 18 -8.81 -1.49 -1.84
N GLU A 19 -8.41 -2.73 -1.97
CA GLU A 19 -7.83 -3.21 -3.22
C GLU A 19 -8.93 -3.27 -4.28
N ILE A 20 -8.71 -2.52 -5.36
CA ILE A 20 -9.68 -2.47 -6.46
C ILE A 20 -9.21 -3.25 -7.68
N ARG A 21 -7.92 -3.54 -7.76
CA ARG A 21 -7.35 -4.21 -8.91
C ARG A 21 -6.00 -4.80 -8.55
N ALA A 22 -5.71 -5.96 -9.11
CA ALA A 22 -4.40 -6.57 -9.01
C ALA A 22 -3.96 -7.02 -10.40
N LYS A 23 -2.72 -6.72 -10.76
CA LYS A 23 -2.14 -7.15 -12.02
C LYS A 23 -0.73 -7.65 -11.74
N GLY A 24 -0.54 -8.97 -11.91
CA GLY A 24 0.72 -9.57 -11.53
C GLY A 24 1.00 -9.35 -10.05
N SER A 25 2.17 -8.81 -9.73
CA SER A 25 2.54 -8.49 -8.36
C SER A 25 2.17 -7.09 -7.93
N HIS A 26 1.52 -6.31 -8.80
CA HIS A 26 1.11 -4.94 -8.46
C HIS A 26 -0.33 -4.92 -8.01
N ARG A 27 -0.59 -4.26 -6.87
CA ARG A 27 -1.93 -4.12 -6.31
C ARG A 27 -2.28 -2.66 -6.19
N HIS A 28 -3.48 -2.31 -6.63
CA HIS A 28 -3.97 -0.94 -6.61
C HIS A 28 -5.05 -0.79 -5.55
N PHE A 29 -4.90 0.25 -4.72
CA PHE A 29 -5.82 0.53 -3.64
C PHE A 29 -6.45 1.89 -3.81
N LYS A 30 -7.71 2.01 -3.40
CA LYS A 30 -8.45 3.25 -3.45
C LYS A 30 -9.18 3.48 -2.13
N HIS A 31 -9.35 4.75 -1.78
CA HIS A 31 -10.05 5.16 -0.56
C HIS A 31 -11.27 5.99 -0.92
N PRO A 32 -12.42 5.76 -0.25
CA PRO A 32 -13.64 6.53 -0.56
C PRO A 32 -13.54 8.02 -0.27
N ASP A 33 -12.72 8.39 0.72
CA ASP A 33 -12.61 9.78 1.15
C ASP A 33 -11.31 10.48 0.74
N GLN A 34 -10.38 9.75 0.17
CA GLN A 34 -9.09 10.31 -0.25
C GLN A 34 -8.88 10.15 -1.74
N PRO A 35 -8.37 11.20 -2.41
CA PRO A 35 -8.11 11.12 -3.84
C PRO A 35 -6.89 10.28 -4.15
N GLY A 36 -6.81 9.80 -5.38
CA GLY A 36 -5.64 9.11 -5.87
C GLY A 36 -5.67 7.61 -5.65
N LEU A 37 -4.67 6.97 -6.21
CA LEU A 37 -4.50 5.54 -6.17
C LEU A 37 -3.18 5.22 -5.50
N ILE A 38 -3.16 4.15 -4.70
CA ILE A 38 -1.91 3.64 -4.14
C ILE A 38 -1.59 2.33 -4.83
N THR A 39 -0.39 2.22 -5.37
CA THR A 39 0.09 0.99 -5.99
C THR A 39 1.18 0.38 -5.14
N ILE A 40 0.99 -0.86 -4.74
CA ILE A 40 1.99 -1.60 -3.96
C ILE A 40 2.61 -2.66 -4.85
N PRO A 41 3.92 -2.57 -5.12
CA PRO A 41 4.62 -3.57 -5.93
C PRO A 41 5.07 -4.75 -5.07
N GLY A 42 5.19 -5.91 -5.70
CA GLY A 42 5.81 -7.08 -5.08
C GLY A 42 4.83 -8.03 -4.43
N ASN A 43 5.36 -9.20 -4.07
CA ASN A 43 4.61 -10.26 -3.42
C ASN A 43 4.44 -9.97 -1.93
N PRO A 44 3.42 -10.55 -1.27
CA PRO A 44 3.16 -10.29 0.16
C PRO A 44 4.36 -10.51 1.08
N GLY A 45 5.25 -11.44 0.74
CA GLY A 45 6.43 -11.71 1.55
C GLY A 45 7.61 -10.80 1.31
N LYS A 46 7.53 -9.92 0.31
CA LYS A 46 8.62 -9.04 -0.03
C LYS A 46 8.70 -7.85 0.92
N VAL A 47 9.92 -7.50 1.32
CA VAL A 47 10.14 -6.31 2.15
C VAL A 47 10.24 -5.08 1.26
N LEU A 48 9.49 -4.04 1.59
CA LEU A 48 9.55 -2.79 0.85
C LEU A 48 10.74 -1.95 1.29
N ALA A 49 11.42 -1.34 0.32
CA ALA A 49 12.48 -0.39 0.62
C ALA A 49 11.89 0.80 1.38
N SER A 50 12.67 1.40 2.28
CA SER A 50 12.19 2.48 3.12
C SER A 50 11.66 3.67 2.33
N GLY A 51 12.29 4.02 1.20
CA GLY A 51 11.81 5.10 0.36
C GLY A 51 10.44 4.83 -0.23
N THR A 52 10.23 3.61 -0.75
CA THR A 52 8.95 3.20 -1.29
C THR A 52 7.89 3.14 -0.20
N LEU A 53 8.24 2.58 0.95
CA LEU A 53 7.33 2.50 2.09
C LEU A 53 6.89 3.89 2.55
N ASN A 54 7.83 4.81 2.69
CA ASN A 54 7.52 6.17 3.12
C ASN A 54 6.60 6.87 2.12
N ALA A 55 6.83 6.69 0.82
CA ALA A 55 5.99 7.29 -0.21
C ALA A 55 4.56 6.76 -0.12
N ILE A 56 4.40 5.46 0.11
CA ILE A 56 3.09 4.83 0.24
C ILE A 56 2.37 5.36 1.48
N LEU A 57 3.05 5.39 2.62
CA LEU A 57 2.45 5.85 3.87
C LEU A 57 2.08 7.32 3.81
N LYS A 58 2.92 8.13 3.19
CA LYS A 58 2.65 9.55 3.04
C LYS A 58 1.42 9.77 2.15
N LYS A 59 1.32 9.04 1.05
CA LYS A 59 0.18 9.15 0.15
C LYS A 59 -1.10 8.67 0.81
N ALA A 60 -1.00 7.70 1.69
CA ALA A 60 -2.14 7.17 2.43
C ALA A 60 -2.57 8.05 3.61
N GLY A 61 -1.82 9.11 3.89
CA GLY A 61 -2.11 9.97 5.02
C GLY A 61 -1.73 9.38 6.36
N LEU A 62 -0.86 8.38 6.37
CA LEU A 62 -0.44 7.67 7.58
C LEU A 62 0.91 8.16 8.12
N LYS A 63 1.48 9.16 7.47
CA LYS A 63 2.77 9.67 7.90
C LYS A 63 2.88 11.17 7.70
#